data_aa3f6137594b715dcaecfea404c11afc
#
_entry.id   aa3f6137594b715dcaecfea404c11afc
#
_cell.length_a   1.000
_cell.length_b   1.000
_cell.length_c   1.000
_cell.angle_alpha   90.00
_cell.angle_beta   90.00
_cell.angle_gamma   90.00
#
_symmetry.space_group_name_H-M   'P 1'
#
loop_
_entity.id
_entity.type
_entity.pdbx_description
1 polymer ?
#
loop_
_entity_poly.entity_id
_entity_poly.type
_entity_poly.pdbx_seq_one_letter_code
_entity_poly.pdbx_strand_id
1 'polypeptide(L)'
;MVYYTFVCLRQDFLLYLHKSLLCHTMELKDIMKQRRETLSLTQQDLAEMAQVGVATIKDIERGKGNPALNTVKKILEVLGIEIDYKVRQTI
;
A
#
# COMPACT_ATOMS: atom_id res chain seq x y z
N MET A 1 17.26 -7.56 -11.86
CA MET A 1 17.35 -6.33 -11.11
C MET A 1 16.11 -6.11 -10.27
N VAL A 2 16.31 -5.70 -9.09
CA VAL A 2 15.19 -5.54 -8.16
C VAL A 2 15.24 -4.17 -7.54
N TYR A 3 14.11 -3.61 -7.34
CA TYR A 3 14.03 -2.43 -6.53
C TYR A 3 12.81 -2.53 -5.65
N TYR A 4 12.78 -1.72 -4.64
CA TYR A 4 11.69 -1.74 -3.70
C TYR A 4 10.81 -0.56 -3.89
N THR A 5 9.53 -0.80 -3.69
CA THR A 5 8.63 0.28 -3.41
C THR A 5 8.53 0.36 -1.91
N PHE A 6 9.04 1.42 -1.36
CA PHE A 6 8.98 1.64 0.06
C PHE A 6 7.67 2.32 0.38
N VAL A 7 6.93 1.73 1.30
CA VAL A 7 5.68 2.31 1.72
C VAL A 7 5.83 2.72 3.18
N CYS A 8 5.66 3.99 3.41
CA CYS A 8 5.88 4.57 4.73
C CYS A 8 4.57 5.05 5.32
N LEU A 9 4.25 4.59 6.50
CA LEU A 9 3.07 5.04 7.22
C LEU A 9 3.49 6.18 8.12
N ARG A 10 2.96 7.36 7.85
CA ARG A 10 3.42 8.56 8.54
C ARG A 10 3.32 8.49 10.04
N GLN A 11 2.26 7.87 10.52
CA GLN A 11 1.95 7.86 11.94
C GLN A 11 2.63 6.74 12.68
N ASP A 12 3.19 5.79 11.96
CA ASP A 12 3.75 4.58 12.56
C ASP A 12 5.21 4.42 12.25
N PHE A 13 5.93 5.51 12.29
CA PHE A 13 7.34 5.49 11.92
C PHE A 13 8.14 4.48 12.73
N LEU A 14 7.94 4.48 14.05
CA LEU A 14 8.67 3.55 14.91
C LEU A 14 8.30 2.11 14.64
N LEU A 15 7.03 1.85 14.43
CA LEU A 15 6.58 0.51 14.08
C LEU A 15 7.15 0.09 12.74
N TYR A 16 7.22 1.02 11.82
CA TYR A 16 7.79 0.74 10.51
C TYR A 16 9.25 0.30 10.63
N LEU A 17 10.03 1.03 11.41
CA LEU A 17 11.44 0.67 11.61
C LEU A 17 11.56 -0.69 12.24
N HIS A 18 10.73 -0.97 13.24
CA HIS A 18 10.77 -2.27 13.90
C HIS A 18 10.44 -3.38 12.92
N LYS A 19 9.42 -3.20 12.11
CA LYS A 19 9.02 -4.19 11.14
C LYS A 19 10.06 -4.40 10.07
N SER A 20 10.77 -3.35 9.68
CA SER A 20 11.76 -3.48 8.63
C SER A 20 12.94 -4.32 9.08
N LEU A 21 13.16 -4.46 10.36
CA LEU A 21 14.20 -5.33 10.86
C LEU A 21 13.78 -6.79 10.81
N LEU A 22 12.48 -7.04 10.92
CA LEU A 22 11.96 -8.40 10.96
C LEU A 22 11.45 -8.87 9.61
N CYS A 23 10.94 -7.95 8.83
CA CYS A 23 10.32 -8.26 7.57
C CYS A 23 10.72 -7.22 6.56
N HIS A 24 11.50 -7.63 5.58
CA HIS A 24 12.09 -6.68 4.63
C HIS A 24 11.08 -6.09 3.68
N THR A 25 10.03 -6.82 3.39
CA THR A 25 9.06 -6.35 2.42
C THR A 25 7.67 -6.57 2.96
N MET A 26 6.86 -5.55 2.86
CA MET A 26 5.43 -5.66 3.07
C MET A 26 4.78 -5.52 1.72
N GLU A 27 3.92 -6.46 1.39
CA GLU A 27 3.26 -6.40 0.11
C GLU A 27 2.17 -5.34 0.14
N LEU A 28 1.89 -4.79 -1.02
CA LEU A 28 0.89 -3.75 -1.16
C LEU A 28 -0.45 -4.17 -0.57
N LYS A 29 -0.85 -5.43 -0.80
CA LYS A 29 -2.13 -5.92 -0.30
C LYS A 29 -2.22 -5.84 1.22
N ASP A 30 -1.14 -6.14 1.88
CA ASP A 30 -1.11 -6.15 3.35
C ASP A 30 -1.15 -4.74 3.90
N ILE A 31 -0.38 -3.86 3.30
CA ILE A 31 -0.32 -2.47 3.72
C ILE A 31 -1.67 -1.80 3.52
N MET A 32 -2.28 -2.00 2.38
CA MET A 32 -3.58 -1.42 2.09
C MET A 32 -4.63 -1.88 3.07
N LYS A 33 -4.69 -3.18 3.29
CA LYS A 33 -5.70 -3.74 4.16
C LYS A 33 -5.50 -3.26 5.59
N GLN A 34 -4.27 -3.30 6.07
CA GLN A 34 -3.95 -2.89 7.41
C GLN A 34 -4.31 -1.43 7.65
N ARG A 35 -3.93 -0.57 6.71
CA ARG A 35 -4.21 0.84 6.87
C ARG A 35 -5.70 1.14 6.78
N ARG A 36 -6.38 0.45 5.85
CA ARG A 36 -7.82 0.60 5.71
C ARG A 36 -8.53 0.24 7.01
N GLU A 37 -8.12 -0.86 7.62
CA GLU A 37 -8.72 -1.30 8.88
C GLU A 37 -8.41 -0.33 10.02
N THR A 38 -7.21 0.21 10.03
CA THR A 38 -6.83 1.21 11.02
C THR A 38 -7.74 2.44 10.94
N LEU A 39 -8.11 2.82 9.74
CA LEU A 39 -8.99 3.97 9.52
C LEU A 39 -10.47 3.61 9.60
N SER A 40 -10.77 2.35 9.88
CA SER A 40 -12.16 1.85 9.99
C SER A 40 -12.95 2.05 8.71
N LEU A 41 -12.31 1.87 7.57
CA LEU A 41 -12.96 1.99 6.27
C LEU A 41 -13.31 0.61 5.74
N THR A 42 -14.48 0.51 5.10
CA THR A 42 -14.79 -0.71 4.36
C THR A 42 -14.15 -0.61 2.98
N GLN A 43 -14.13 -1.75 2.29
CA GLN A 43 -13.64 -1.75 0.90
C GLN A 43 -14.48 -0.82 0.03
N GLN A 44 -15.77 -0.79 0.28
CA GLN A 44 -16.67 0.10 -0.44
C GLN A 44 -16.34 1.57 -0.16
N ASP A 45 -16.12 1.90 1.10
CA ASP A 45 -15.78 3.27 1.48
C ASP A 45 -14.50 3.72 0.78
N LEU A 46 -13.49 2.88 0.81
CA LEU A 46 -12.22 3.21 0.18
C LEU A 46 -12.38 3.40 -1.32
N ALA A 47 -13.15 2.52 -1.95
CA ALA A 47 -13.39 2.62 -3.38
C ALA A 47 -14.06 3.95 -3.74
N GLU A 48 -15.03 4.35 -2.96
CA GLU A 48 -15.73 5.61 -3.22
C GLU A 48 -14.82 6.81 -3.01
N MET A 49 -14.04 6.79 -1.96
CA MET A 49 -13.14 7.90 -1.67
C MET A 49 -12.03 8.03 -2.70
N ALA A 50 -11.53 6.91 -3.18
CA ALA A 50 -10.48 6.90 -4.18
C ALA A 50 -11.01 6.99 -5.60
N GLN A 51 -12.31 6.93 -5.77
CA GLN A 51 -12.96 6.98 -7.08
C GLN A 51 -12.51 5.84 -7.99
N VAL A 52 -12.47 4.65 -7.41
CA VAL A 52 -12.14 3.44 -8.16
C VAL A 52 -13.23 2.41 -7.90
N GLY A 53 -13.25 1.36 -8.70
CA GLY A 53 -14.22 0.29 -8.51
C GLY A 53 -13.90 -0.53 -7.28
N VAL A 54 -14.93 -0.98 -6.57
CA VAL A 54 -14.72 -1.82 -5.40
C VAL A 54 -14.06 -3.14 -5.78
N ALA A 55 -14.31 -3.63 -6.98
CA ALA A 55 -13.67 -4.86 -7.46
C ALA A 55 -12.16 -4.68 -7.54
N THR A 56 -11.71 -3.49 -7.91
CA THR A 56 -10.29 -3.19 -7.96
C THR A 56 -9.68 -3.28 -6.57
N ILE A 57 -10.34 -2.71 -5.57
CA ILE A 57 -9.87 -2.78 -4.19
C ILE A 57 -9.78 -4.24 -3.73
N LYS A 58 -10.82 -5.00 -4.02
CA LYS A 58 -10.85 -6.40 -3.62
C LYS A 58 -9.73 -7.20 -4.28
N ASP A 59 -9.48 -6.95 -5.56
CA ASP A 59 -8.45 -7.67 -6.27
C ASP A 59 -7.07 -7.36 -5.73
N ILE A 60 -6.81 -6.09 -5.43
CA ILE A 60 -5.52 -5.70 -4.87
C ILE A 60 -5.32 -6.35 -3.51
N GLU A 61 -6.34 -6.33 -2.67
CA GLU A 61 -6.21 -6.89 -1.33
C GLU A 61 -6.10 -8.41 -1.34
N ARG A 62 -6.55 -9.05 -2.40
CA ARG A 62 -6.35 -10.48 -2.56
C ARG A 62 -5.00 -10.82 -3.18
N GLY A 63 -4.26 -9.83 -3.59
CA GLY A 63 -3.00 -10.05 -4.27
C GLY A 63 -3.17 -10.48 -5.71
N LYS A 64 -4.31 -10.18 -6.31
CA LYS A 64 -4.60 -10.53 -7.69
C LYS A 64 -4.71 -9.28 -8.52
N GLY A 65 -4.69 -9.49 -9.83
CA GLY A 65 -4.84 -8.39 -10.75
C GLY A 65 -3.54 -7.66 -10.97
N ASN A 66 -3.62 -6.62 -11.75
CA ASN A 66 -2.44 -5.86 -12.14
C ASN A 66 -2.85 -4.39 -12.27
N PRO A 67 -3.12 -3.73 -11.16
CA PRO A 67 -3.63 -2.36 -11.21
C PRO A 67 -2.59 -1.40 -11.76
N ALA A 68 -3.06 -0.38 -12.45
CA ALA A 68 -2.19 0.67 -12.94
C ALA A 68 -1.64 1.45 -11.76
N LEU A 69 -0.43 1.97 -11.93
CA LEU A 69 0.22 2.73 -10.87
C LEU A 69 -0.61 3.95 -10.45
N ASN A 70 -1.25 4.61 -11.41
CA ASN A 70 -2.09 5.76 -11.08
C ASN A 70 -3.26 5.38 -10.19
N THR A 71 -3.83 4.22 -10.44
CA THR A 71 -4.93 3.71 -9.61
C THR A 71 -4.44 3.46 -8.19
N VAL A 72 -3.29 2.83 -8.07
CA VAL A 72 -2.70 2.55 -6.76
C VAL A 72 -2.42 3.84 -6.02
N LYS A 73 -1.89 4.84 -6.72
CA LYS A 73 -1.59 6.13 -6.10
C LYS A 73 -2.84 6.79 -5.54
N LYS A 74 -3.94 6.75 -6.27
CA LYS A 74 -5.20 7.34 -5.79
C LYS A 74 -5.63 6.68 -4.49
N ILE A 75 -5.54 5.37 -4.44
CA ILE A 75 -5.94 4.63 -3.25
C ILE A 75 -5.04 4.96 -2.08
N LEU A 76 -3.74 4.99 -2.32
CA LEU A 76 -2.78 5.24 -1.25
C LEU A 76 -2.89 6.67 -0.71
N GLU A 77 -3.24 7.62 -1.57
CA GLU A 77 -3.47 8.99 -1.10
C GLU A 77 -4.59 9.05 -0.08
N VAL A 78 -5.67 8.34 -0.32
CA VAL A 78 -6.78 8.29 0.62
C VAL A 78 -6.34 7.70 1.94
N LEU A 79 -5.47 6.70 1.89
CA LEU A 79 -5.00 6.01 3.08
C LEU A 79 -3.88 6.75 3.81
N GLY A 80 -3.37 7.82 3.22
CA GLY A 80 -2.28 8.57 3.84
C GLY A 80 -0.94 7.86 3.76
N ILE A 81 -0.72 7.11 2.69
CA ILE A 81 0.49 6.35 2.49
C ILE A 81 1.27 6.96 1.34
N GLU A 82 2.57 7.10 1.53
CA GLU A 82 3.46 7.58 0.49
C GLU A 82 4.28 6.42 -0.07
N ILE A 83 4.56 6.49 -1.36
CA ILE A 83 5.36 5.49 -2.03
C ILE A 83 6.73 6.07 -2.31
N ASP A 84 7.74 5.35 -1.85
CA ASP A 84 9.13 5.70 -2.10
C ASP A 84 9.73 4.65 -3.01
N TYR A 85 10.41 5.10 -4.05
CA TYR A 85 11.05 4.19 -4.99
C TYR A 85 12.55 4.21 -4.75
N LYS A 86 13.11 3.05 -4.61
CA LYS A 86 14.55 2.93 -4.48
C LYS A 86 15.08 1.96 -5.51
N VAL A 87 16.11 2.41 -6.19
CA VAL A 87 16.78 1.53 -7.13
C VAL A 87 17.76 0.68 -6.36
N ARG A 88 17.63 -0.62 -6.54
CA ARG A 88 18.56 -1.53 -5.90
C ARG A 88 19.91 -1.40 -6.57
N GLN A 89 20.93 -1.19 -5.77
CA GLN A 89 22.26 -1.17 -6.31
C GLN A 89 22.68 -2.56 -6.70
N THR A 90 23.06 -2.71 -7.95
CA THR A 90 23.64 -3.93 -8.44
C THR A 90 25.06 -3.62 -8.81
N ILE A 91 25.94 -4.43 -8.36
CA ILE A 91 27.33 -4.21 -8.68
C ILE A 91 27.84 -5.28 -9.56
#